data_686962f237c5424965c5eff4b5375208
#
_entry.id   686962f237c5424965c5eff4b5375208
#
_cell.length_a   1.000
_cell.length_b   1.000
_cell.length_c   1.000
_cell.angle_alpha   90.00
_cell.angle_beta   90.00
_cell.angle_gamma   90.00
#
_symmetry.space_group_name_H-M   'P 1'
#
loop_
_entity.id
_entity.type
_entity.pdbx_description
1 polymer ?
#
loop_
_entity_poly.entity_id
_entity_poly.type
_entity_poly.pdbx_seq_one_letter_code
_entity_poly.pdbx_strand_id
1 'polypeptide(L)'
;QLGRANLDKFAAEWDKRIDAVKPDDTALLVYTSGTTGAPKGAMISHANVLFQTKNAGIWIGDCYDEEIMSILPLCHIAERTFSVFLALHYRWVVNFVEAPDTSFENTMEVSPTVFFGVPRMWEKMYSGVIIKIKEAIWLGRVAYGWAISVGERYEEAREESSPSMWLRTQ
;
A
#
# COMPACT_ATOMS: atom_id res chain seq x y z
N GLN A 1 5.83 -14.51 -25.78
CA GLN A 1 6.49 -15.27 -26.84
C GLN A 1 7.55 -14.44 -27.56
N LEU A 2 7.26 -13.20 -28.04
CA LEU A 2 8.23 -12.32 -28.72
C LEU A 2 9.46 -11.98 -27.86
N GLY A 3 9.30 -11.74 -26.56
CA GLY A 3 10.41 -11.45 -25.65
C GLY A 3 11.38 -12.62 -25.53
N ARG A 4 10.86 -13.84 -25.35
CA ARG A 4 11.70 -15.05 -25.26
C ARG A 4 12.47 -15.33 -26.56
N ALA A 5 11.83 -15.14 -27.73
CA ALA A 5 12.43 -15.37 -29.02
C ALA A 5 13.57 -14.40 -29.36
N ASN A 6 13.65 -13.26 -28.68
CA ASN A 6 14.64 -12.21 -28.92
C ASN A 6 15.58 -11.97 -27.74
N LEU A 7 15.51 -12.80 -26.68
CA LEU A 7 16.29 -12.61 -25.44
C LEU A 7 17.80 -12.51 -25.78
N ASP A 8 18.34 -13.51 -26.47
CA ASP A 8 19.78 -13.56 -26.80
C ASP A 8 20.20 -12.41 -27.70
N LYS A 9 19.32 -12.00 -28.61
CA LYS A 9 19.61 -10.92 -29.56
C LYS A 9 19.76 -9.56 -28.88
N PHE A 10 19.02 -9.32 -27.80
CA PHE A 10 18.98 -8.02 -27.13
C PHE A 10 19.62 -8.03 -25.74
N ALA A 11 20.17 -9.15 -25.27
CA ALA A 11 20.73 -9.26 -23.91
C ALA A 11 21.80 -8.20 -23.64
N ALA A 12 22.79 -8.06 -24.52
CA ALA A 12 23.86 -7.09 -24.34
C ALA A 12 23.38 -5.63 -24.37
N GLU A 13 22.39 -5.31 -25.21
CA GLU A 13 21.79 -3.97 -25.23
C GLU A 13 20.94 -3.70 -23.98
N TRP A 14 20.29 -4.72 -23.46
CA TRP A 14 19.55 -4.65 -22.21
C TRP A 14 20.47 -4.34 -21.02
N ASP A 15 21.56 -5.09 -20.87
CA ASP A 15 22.54 -4.89 -19.81
C ASP A 15 23.17 -3.49 -19.90
N LYS A 16 23.55 -3.06 -21.09
CA LYS A 16 24.06 -1.71 -21.34
C LYS A 16 23.08 -0.62 -20.92
N ARG A 17 21.78 -0.81 -21.16
CA ARG A 17 20.74 0.15 -20.74
C ARG A 17 20.57 0.18 -19.24
N ILE A 18 20.62 -0.97 -18.57
CA ILE A 18 20.58 -1.05 -17.10
C ILE A 18 21.77 -0.30 -16.50
N ASP A 19 22.97 -0.57 -16.98
CA ASP A 19 24.20 0.05 -16.48
C ASP A 19 24.27 1.58 -16.74
N ALA A 20 23.57 2.06 -17.75
CA ALA A 20 23.51 3.48 -18.09
C ALA A 20 22.54 4.30 -17.23
N VAL A 21 21.62 3.65 -16.48
CA VAL A 21 20.63 4.34 -15.66
C VAL A 21 21.29 5.07 -14.51
N LYS A 22 20.94 6.35 -14.36
CA LYS A 22 21.42 7.21 -13.28
C LYS A 22 20.30 7.44 -12.24
N PRO A 23 20.65 7.71 -10.98
CA PRO A 23 19.68 8.00 -9.92
C PRO A 23 18.70 9.14 -10.27
N ASP A 24 19.15 10.14 -10.99
CA ASP A 24 18.34 11.32 -11.36
C ASP A 24 17.53 11.13 -12.66
N ASP A 25 17.72 10.01 -13.36
CA ASP A 25 16.92 9.70 -14.53
C ASP A 25 15.46 9.49 -14.13
N THR A 26 14.54 9.91 -15.01
CA THR A 26 13.10 9.74 -14.77
C THR A 26 12.73 8.26 -14.85
N ALA A 27 12.32 7.70 -13.71
CA ALA A 27 11.85 6.32 -13.62
C ALA A 27 10.40 6.18 -14.11
N LEU A 28 9.55 7.17 -13.82
CA LEU A 28 8.14 7.17 -14.23
C LEU A 28 7.54 8.58 -14.28
N LEU A 29 6.45 8.70 -15.04
CA LEU A 29 5.60 9.88 -15.09
C LEU A 29 4.25 9.57 -14.43
N VAL A 30 3.82 10.44 -13.54
CA VAL A 30 2.51 10.35 -12.88
C VAL A 30 1.69 11.56 -13.26
N TYR A 31 0.64 11.35 -14.05
CA TYR A 31 -0.24 12.43 -14.45
C TYR A 31 -1.27 12.74 -13.36
N THR A 32 -1.35 14.00 -12.99
CA THR A 32 -2.37 14.50 -12.06
C THR A 32 -3.33 15.43 -12.82
N SER A 33 -4.64 15.31 -12.54
CA SER A 33 -5.62 16.26 -12.99
C SER A 33 -5.39 17.59 -12.25
N GLY A 34 -4.76 18.54 -12.91
CA GLY A 34 -4.63 19.90 -12.35
C GLY A 34 -6.01 20.50 -12.07
N THR A 35 -6.13 21.28 -11.00
CA THR A 35 -7.38 22.00 -10.66
C THR A 35 -7.77 23.02 -11.73
N THR A 36 -6.84 23.45 -12.57
CA THR A 36 -7.04 24.44 -13.63
C THR A 36 -6.14 24.12 -14.83
N GLY A 37 -6.68 23.39 -15.83
CA GLY A 37 -5.98 23.18 -17.11
C GLY A 37 -5.69 21.73 -17.47
N ALA A 38 -4.77 21.54 -18.42
CA ALA A 38 -4.36 20.22 -18.90
C ALA A 38 -3.65 19.42 -17.80
N PRO A 39 -3.78 18.08 -17.81
CA PRO A 39 -3.08 17.20 -16.86
C PRO A 39 -1.56 17.46 -16.88
N LYS A 40 -0.96 17.50 -15.69
CA LYS A 40 0.49 17.70 -15.51
C LYS A 40 1.15 16.38 -15.15
N GLY A 41 2.25 16.05 -15.85
CA GLY A 41 3.06 14.86 -15.56
C GLY A 41 4.12 15.18 -14.52
N ALA A 42 3.98 14.64 -13.31
CA ALA A 42 5.04 14.68 -12.31
C ALA A 42 6.13 13.66 -12.69
N MET A 43 7.36 14.12 -12.78
CA MET A 43 8.53 13.29 -13.05
C MET A 43 9.07 12.71 -11.75
N ILE A 44 9.12 11.42 -11.63
CA ILE A 44 9.65 10.71 -10.46
C ILE A 44 10.94 10.04 -10.88
N SER A 45 12.07 10.38 -10.25
CA SER A 45 13.37 9.79 -10.54
C SER A 45 13.58 8.45 -9.82
N HIS A 46 14.58 7.68 -10.26
CA HIS A 46 15.00 6.48 -9.55
C HIS A 46 15.43 6.79 -8.11
N ALA A 47 16.10 7.92 -7.88
CA ALA A 47 16.47 8.36 -6.53
C ALA A 47 15.26 8.59 -5.63
N ASN A 48 14.16 9.19 -6.14
CA ASN A 48 12.94 9.38 -5.37
C ASN A 48 12.32 8.04 -4.96
N VAL A 49 12.23 7.08 -5.88
CA VAL A 49 11.71 5.74 -5.61
C VAL A 49 12.55 5.04 -4.55
N LEU A 50 13.87 5.02 -4.72
CA LEU A 50 14.80 4.37 -3.77
C LEU A 50 14.77 5.04 -2.39
N PHE A 51 14.69 6.38 -2.34
CA PHE A 51 14.56 7.11 -1.08
C PHE A 51 13.29 6.67 -0.33
N GLN A 52 12.15 6.69 -1.00
CA GLN A 52 10.89 6.28 -0.39
C GLN A 52 10.92 4.83 0.07
N THR A 53 11.46 3.93 -0.74
CA THR A 53 11.54 2.51 -0.45
C THR A 53 12.44 2.23 0.77
N LYS A 54 13.61 2.85 0.84
CA LYS A 54 14.53 2.70 1.98
C LYS A 54 13.97 3.26 3.28
N ASN A 55 13.25 4.37 3.22
CA ASN A 55 12.72 5.02 4.41
C ASN A 55 11.37 4.47 4.87
N ALA A 56 10.69 3.69 4.05
CA ALA A 56 9.42 3.07 4.41
C ALA A 56 9.54 2.18 5.65
N GLY A 57 10.65 1.45 5.82
CA GLY A 57 10.92 0.63 6.99
C GLY A 57 10.87 1.38 8.33
N ILE A 58 11.10 2.70 8.33
CA ILE A 58 10.97 3.54 9.53
C ILE A 58 9.52 3.55 10.04
N TRP A 59 8.55 3.45 9.14
CA TRP A 59 7.13 3.56 9.43
C TRP A 59 6.42 2.21 9.56
N ILE A 60 6.80 1.26 8.68
CA ILE A 60 6.15 -0.05 8.62
C ILE A 60 6.95 -1.15 9.31
N GLY A 61 8.19 -0.86 9.76
CA GLY A 61 9.08 -1.86 10.35
C GLY A 61 9.70 -2.81 9.32
N ASP A 62 10.40 -3.82 9.81
CA ASP A 62 10.97 -4.89 8.98
C ASP A 62 9.89 -5.92 8.69
N CYS A 63 9.15 -5.71 7.61
CA CYS A 63 8.04 -6.57 7.17
C CYS A 63 8.37 -7.23 5.83
N TYR A 64 9.29 -8.20 5.87
CA TYR A 64 9.63 -9.02 4.71
C TYR A 64 8.66 -10.20 4.55
N ASP A 65 8.49 -10.62 3.27
CA ASP A 65 7.72 -11.81 2.91
C ASP A 65 6.24 -11.76 3.34
N GLU A 66 5.66 -10.57 3.38
CA GLU A 66 4.27 -10.32 3.75
C GLU A 66 3.33 -10.39 2.53
N GLU A 67 2.02 -10.36 2.77
CA GLU A 67 0.99 -10.29 1.74
C GLU A 67 0.25 -8.95 1.76
N ILE A 68 0.07 -8.35 0.58
CA ILE A 68 -0.64 -7.09 0.41
C ILE A 68 -1.76 -7.21 -0.64
N MET A 69 -2.83 -6.42 -0.46
CA MET A 69 -3.87 -6.23 -1.47
C MET A 69 -3.58 -4.98 -2.31
N SER A 70 -3.57 -5.14 -3.63
CA SER A 70 -3.54 -4.05 -4.61
C SER A 70 -4.98 -3.69 -4.99
N ILE A 71 -5.44 -2.53 -4.54
CA ILE A 71 -6.86 -2.14 -4.64
C ILE A 71 -7.04 -0.88 -5.48
N LEU A 72 -6.12 0.07 -5.39
CA LEU A 72 -6.19 1.31 -6.14
C LEU A 72 -5.61 1.12 -7.55
N PRO A 73 -5.98 1.97 -8.52
CA PRO A 73 -5.36 1.94 -9.83
C PRO A 73 -3.85 2.19 -9.77
N LEU A 74 -3.05 1.41 -10.48
CA LEU A 74 -1.59 1.55 -10.55
C LEU A 74 -1.10 2.88 -11.16
N CYS A 75 -1.99 3.69 -11.73
CA CYS A 75 -1.67 5.07 -12.12
C CYS A 75 -1.50 5.99 -10.90
N HIS A 76 -2.06 5.64 -9.75
CA HIS A 76 -1.82 6.32 -8.48
C HIS A 76 -0.43 6.02 -7.93
N ILE A 77 0.33 7.06 -7.57
CA ILE A 77 1.68 6.88 -7.03
C ILE A 77 1.70 6.08 -5.72
N ALA A 78 0.70 6.26 -4.86
CA ALA A 78 0.59 5.51 -3.61
C ALA A 78 0.47 4.00 -3.87
N GLU A 79 -0.47 3.59 -4.75
CA GLU A 79 -0.63 2.19 -5.11
C GLU A 79 0.66 1.61 -5.71
N ARG A 80 1.28 2.35 -6.63
CA ARG A 80 2.54 1.93 -7.23
C ARG A 80 3.67 1.80 -6.21
N THR A 81 3.70 2.68 -5.21
CA THR A 81 4.68 2.59 -4.12
C THR A 81 4.49 1.31 -3.32
N PHE A 82 3.28 1.02 -2.87
CA PHE A 82 3.01 -0.15 -2.04
C PHE A 82 3.05 -1.46 -2.83
N SER A 83 2.31 -1.54 -3.94
CA SER A 83 2.13 -2.79 -4.67
C SER A 83 3.23 -3.11 -5.69
N VAL A 84 4.16 -2.16 -5.97
CA VAL A 84 5.28 -2.42 -6.88
C VAL A 84 6.61 -2.20 -6.17
N PHE A 85 6.91 -0.98 -5.71
CA PHE A 85 8.25 -0.67 -5.24
C PHE A 85 8.57 -1.28 -3.88
N LEU A 86 7.67 -1.16 -2.91
CA LEU A 86 7.84 -1.79 -1.60
C LEU A 86 7.71 -3.31 -1.70
N ALA A 87 6.76 -3.79 -2.50
CA ALA A 87 6.59 -5.22 -2.73
C ALA A 87 7.87 -5.86 -3.30
N LEU A 88 8.53 -5.21 -4.27
CA LEU A 88 9.82 -5.68 -4.79
C LEU A 88 10.94 -5.62 -3.74
N HIS A 89 10.97 -4.57 -2.92
CA HIS A 89 12.01 -4.38 -1.91
C HIS A 89 11.89 -5.37 -0.76
N TYR A 90 10.67 -5.56 -0.24
CA TYR A 90 10.37 -6.41 0.90
C TYR A 90 9.92 -7.83 0.52
N ARG A 91 9.91 -8.16 -0.78
CA ARG A 91 9.51 -9.48 -1.33
C ARG A 91 8.07 -9.85 -0.99
N TRP A 92 7.16 -8.87 -0.98
CA TRP A 92 5.76 -9.13 -0.69
C TRP A 92 5.04 -9.86 -1.81
N VAL A 93 4.09 -10.69 -1.44
CA VAL A 93 3.11 -11.24 -2.36
C VAL A 93 2.01 -10.20 -2.59
N VAL A 94 1.77 -9.87 -3.85
CA VAL A 94 0.76 -8.87 -4.23
C VAL A 94 -0.46 -9.57 -4.80
N ASN A 95 -1.59 -9.44 -4.13
CA ASN A 95 -2.88 -9.96 -4.54
C ASN A 95 -3.71 -8.82 -5.15
N PHE A 96 -4.11 -8.97 -6.40
CA PHE A 96 -4.93 -7.96 -7.08
C PHE A 96 -6.41 -8.23 -6.85
N VAL A 97 -7.17 -7.17 -6.55
CA VAL A 97 -8.63 -7.29 -6.48
C VAL A 97 -9.20 -7.57 -7.86
N GLU A 98 -10.25 -8.39 -7.93
CA GLU A 98 -10.94 -8.69 -9.19
C GLU A 98 -11.67 -7.45 -9.74
N ALA A 99 -12.32 -6.71 -8.85
CA ALA A 99 -13.03 -5.48 -9.17
C ALA A 99 -13.07 -4.55 -7.92
N PRO A 100 -13.23 -3.23 -8.10
CA PRO A 100 -13.35 -2.30 -6.96
C PRO A 100 -14.50 -2.65 -5.99
N ASP A 101 -15.58 -3.21 -6.51
CA ASP A 101 -16.75 -3.57 -5.71
C ASP A 101 -16.54 -4.85 -4.88
N THR A 102 -15.67 -5.76 -5.32
CA THR A 102 -15.34 -7.01 -4.61
C THR A 102 -14.14 -6.88 -3.69
N SER A 103 -13.60 -5.67 -3.53
CA SER A 103 -12.37 -5.44 -2.75
C SER A 103 -12.47 -5.92 -1.31
N PHE A 104 -13.64 -5.81 -0.69
CA PHE A 104 -13.85 -6.25 0.68
C PHE A 104 -13.87 -7.78 0.80
N GLU A 105 -14.61 -8.45 -0.07
CA GLU A 105 -14.69 -9.90 -0.14
C GLU A 105 -13.31 -10.51 -0.45
N ASN A 106 -12.60 -9.97 -1.43
CA ASN A 106 -11.26 -10.42 -1.77
C ASN A 106 -10.26 -10.19 -0.61
N THR A 107 -10.39 -9.07 0.12
CA THR A 107 -9.54 -8.83 1.31
C THR A 107 -9.81 -9.86 2.41
N MET A 108 -11.05 -10.26 2.61
CA MET A 108 -11.39 -11.30 3.59
C MET A 108 -10.91 -12.69 3.17
N GLU A 109 -10.94 -12.99 1.87
CA GLU A 109 -10.48 -14.27 1.31
C GLU A 109 -8.96 -14.41 1.43
N VAL A 110 -8.21 -13.38 1.06
CA VAL A 110 -6.75 -13.36 1.10
C VAL A 110 -6.23 -13.20 2.53
N SER A 111 -6.93 -12.42 3.37
CA SER A 111 -6.48 -12.07 4.73
C SER A 111 -5.05 -11.51 4.75
N PRO A 112 -4.78 -10.40 4.02
CA PRO A 112 -3.43 -9.86 3.86
C PRO A 112 -2.83 -9.45 5.20
N THR A 113 -1.51 -9.60 5.34
CA THR A 113 -0.77 -9.24 6.56
C THR A 113 -0.42 -7.75 6.59
N VAL A 114 -0.29 -7.12 5.41
CA VAL A 114 -0.13 -5.68 5.26
C VAL A 114 -1.31 -5.12 4.47
N PHE A 115 -1.96 -4.12 5.02
CA PHE A 115 -3.11 -3.49 4.37
C PHE A 115 -2.92 -1.97 4.25
N PHE A 116 -2.90 -1.50 3.01
CA PHE A 116 -2.91 -0.07 2.70
C PHE A 116 -4.27 0.32 2.14
N GLY A 117 -4.89 1.34 2.73
CA GLY A 117 -6.19 1.83 2.30
C GLY A 117 -6.34 3.33 2.45
N VAL A 118 -7.03 3.97 1.51
CA VAL A 118 -7.42 5.37 1.63
C VAL A 118 -8.58 5.55 2.62
N PRO A 119 -8.76 6.73 3.23
CA PRO A 119 -9.78 6.95 4.27
C PRO A 119 -11.18 6.44 3.89
N ARG A 120 -11.61 6.67 2.66
CA ARG A 120 -12.92 6.22 2.16
C ARG A 120 -13.11 4.70 2.19
N MET A 121 -12.04 3.94 2.04
CA MET A 121 -12.10 2.47 2.15
C MET A 121 -12.38 2.06 3.60
N TRP A 122 -11.71 2.66 4.55
CA TRP A 122 -11.91 2.44 5.97
C TRP A 122 -13.32 2.82 6.42
N GLU A 123 -13.84 3.95 5.93
CA GLU A 123 -15.23 4.37 6.16
C GLU A 123 -16.24 3.35 5.62
N LYS A 124 -16.00 2.81 4.41
CA LYS A 124 -16.85 1.77 3.81
C LYS A 124 -16.81 0.47 4.62
N MET A 125 -15.62 0.05 5.05
CA MET A 125 -15.44 -1.14 5.88
C MET A 125 -16.14 -0.98 7.24
N TYR A 126 -15.92 0.15 7.90
CA TYR A 126 -16.59 0.48 9.16
C TYR A 126 -18.12 0.45 9.01
N SER A 127 -18.64 1.12 7.97
CA SER A 127 -20.08 1.14 7.71
C SER A 127 -20.65 -0.25 7.48
N GLY A 128 -19.93 -1.11 6.75
CA GLY A 128 -20.32 -2.50 6.53
C GLY A 128 -20.40 -3.32 7.83
N VAL A 129 -19.42 -3.13 8.72
CA VAL A 129 -19.42 -3.77 10.05
C VAL A 129 -20.57 -3.27 10.88
N ILE A 130 -20.80 -1.96 10.96
CA ILE A 130 -21.90 -1.37 11.77
C ILE A 130 -23.27 -1.85 11.28
N ILE A 131 -23.49 -1.98 9.97
CA ILE A 131 -24.75 -2.52 9.44
C ILE A 131 -24.95 -3.95 9.92
N LYS A 132 -23.95 -4.82 9.78
CA LYS A 132 -24.02 -6.22 10.24
C LYS A 132 -24.25 -6.33 11.74
N ILE A 133 -23.63 -5.46 12.55
CA ILE A 133 -23.82 -5.44 14.00
C ILE A 133 -25.24 -5.00 14.38
N LYS A 134 -25.84 -4.03 13.65
CA LYS A 134 -27.23 -3.62 13.88
C LYS A 134 -28.22 -4.75 13.64
N GLU A 135 -27.95 -5.63 12.67
CA GLU A 135 -28.75 -6.81 12.34
C GLU A 135 -28.47 -8.00 13.28
N ALA A 136 -27.39 -7.98 14.03
CA ALA A 136 -27.02 -9.04 14.97
C ALA A 136 -27.98 -9.13 16.15
N ILE A 137 -28.06 -10.32 16.76
CA ILE A 137 -28.79 -10.53 18.02
C ILE A 137 -28.19 -9.66 19.13
N TRP A 138 -28.99 -9.36 20.14
CA TRP A 138 -28.59 -8.46 21.26
C TRP A 138 -27.24 -8.83 21.88
N LEU A 139 -26.98 -10.13 22.05
CA LEU A 139 -25.72 -10.64 22.62
C LEU A 139 -24.49 -10.26 21.74
N GLY A 140 -24.62 -10.37 20.42
CA GLY A 140 -23.57 -9.96 19.48
C GLY A 140 -23.29 -8.45 19.56
N ARG A 141 -24.32 -7.63 19.72
CA ARG A 141 -24.15 -6.17 19.90
C ARG A 141 -23.44 -5.81 21.18
N VAL A 142 -23.79 -6.49 22.30
CA VAL A 142 -23.13 -6.30 23.59
C VAL A 142 -21.67 -6.73 23.53
N ALA A 143 -21.40 -7.91 22.97
CA ALA A 143 -20.03 -8.42 22.81
C ALA A 143 -19.16 -7.50 21.93
N TYR A 144 -19.71 -6.98 20.84
CA TYR A 144 -19.02 -6.01 19.99
C TYR A 144 -18.71 -4.71 20.74
N GLY A 145 -19.69 -4.13 21.43
CA GLY A 145 -19.48 -2.91 22.22
C GLY A 145 -18.41 -3.09 23.31
N TRP A 146 -18.41 -4.24 23.98
CA TRP A 146 -17.37 -4.59 24.95
C TRP A 146 -15.99 -4.71 24.29
N ALA A 147 -15.89 -5.42 23.16
CA ALA A 147 -14.63 -5.59 22.43
C ALA A 147 -14.04 -4.25 21.95
N ILE A 148 -14.87 -3.37 21.42
CA ILE A 148 -14.44 -2.02 21.03
C ILE A 148 -13.90 -1.24 22.23
N SER A 149 -14.63 -1.21 23.35
CA SER A 149 -14.18 -0.47 24.54
C SER A 149 -12.91 -1.05 25.17
N VAL A 150 -12.64 -2.34 25.01
CA VAL A 150 -11.36 -2.95 25.42
C VAL A 150 -10.24 -2.51 24.47
N GLY A 151 -10.49 -2.50 23.16
CA GLY A 151 -9.53 -2.06 22.14
C GLY A 151 -9.14 -0.58 22.34
N GLU A 152 -10.11 0.30 22.54
CA GLU A 152 -9.87 1.73 22.79
C GLU A 152 -8.97 1.94 24.02
N ARG A 153 -9.28 1.30 25.14
CA ARG A 153 -8.46 1.37 26.37
C ARG A 153 -7.05 0.81 26.17
N TYR A 154 -6.89 -0.22 25.36
CA TYR A 154 -5.59 -0.79 25.05
C TYR A 154 -4.74 0.19 24.23
N GLU A 155 -5.31 0.82 23.22
CA GLU A 155 -4.59 1.82 22.40
C GLU A 155 -4.25 3.08 23.21
N GLU A 156 -5.16 3.59 24.04
CA GLU A 156 -4.90 4.71 24.97
C GLU A 156 -3.71 4.39 25.89
N ALA A 157 -3.68 3.22 26.51
CA ALA A 157 -2.58 2.80 27.36
C ALA A 157 -1.26 2.63 26.60
N ARG A 158 -1.32 2.20 25.34
CA ARG A 158 -0.17 2.07 24.48
C ARG A 158 0.40 3.42 24.05
N GLU A 159 -0.45 4.38 23.72
CA GLU A 159 -0.04 5.76 23.42
C GLU A 159 0.62 6.44 24.62
N GLU A 160 0.06 6.29 25.81
CA GLU A 160 0.64 6.82 27.04
C GLU A 160 2.01 6.19 27.39
N SER A 161 2.19 4.90 27.10
CA SER A 161 3.44 4.17 27.39
C SER A 161 4.50 4.32 26.31
N SER A 162 4.13 4.75 25.11
CA SER A 162 5.07 4.96 24.01
C SER A 162 5.60 6.41 24.03
N PRO A 163 6.93 6.64 24.20
CA PRO A 163 7.46 7.99 24.06
C PRO A 163 7.10 8.50 22.67
N SER A 164 6.47 9.66 22.61
CA SER A 164 6.00 10.27 21.37
C SER A 164 7.12 10.24 20.34
N MET A 165 6.84 9.86 19.12
CA MET A 165 7.80 9.76 18.00
C MET A 165 8.59 11.05 17.77
N TRP A 166 8.09 12.19 18.25
CA TRP A 166 8.74 13.51 18.27
C TRP A 166 9.98 13.59 19.17
N LEU A 167 10.11 12.73 20.17
CA LEU A 167 11.27 12.70 21.08
C LEU A 167 12.41 11.81 20.57
N ARG A 168 12.25 11.08 19.47
CA ARG A 168 13.30 10.24 18.86
C ARG A 168 14.15 10.97 17.81
N THR A 169 13.84 12.23 17.51
CA THR A 169 14.54 13.07 16.49
C THR A 169 15.37 14.20 17.08
N GLN A 170 15.69 14.15 18.38
CA GLN A 170 16.70 15.04 18.99
C GLN A 170 17.97 14.29 19.33
#